data_4b1e75bf7f8f6ea9be8880713444583d
#
_entry.id   4b1e75bf7f8f6ea9be8880713444583d
#
_cell.length_a   1.000
_cell.length_b   1.000
_cell.length_c   1.000
_cell.angle_alpha   90.00
_cell.angle_beta   90.00
_cell.angle_gamma   90.00
#
_symmetry.space_group_name_H-M   'P 1'
#
loop_
_entity.id
_entity.type
_entity.pdbx_description
1 polymer ?
#
loop_
_entity_poly.entity_id
_entity_poly.type
_entity_poly.pdbx_seq_one_letter_code
_entity_poly.pdbx_strand_id
1 'polypeptide(L)'
;MLFEKIFKKKHMNFNNYTIKSQEVIHKSQSLAQEFGHSQIENEHIFKAIILIDENVIPFLLKKTNINEDLVKKILDKELESFVKVSGAELSLTRETIKTLNEASIIAKKMSDEFVSVEHIVMAIFKSKSKIAQVLKDQGMTQKDLKAAIDELRKGNRVTSQNAEETYNSLSKYANNLNQMAFDGKLDPVIGRNEEIRRLLQILSRRTKNNPILVGEPGTGKTAIAEGLAHRIIRGDVPENLKEKKIYSLDMGALIAGAKFKGEFEERLKSVIKEVTTSNGDIVLFIDEIHTLIGAGAGQGALDAANILKPALARGELRAIGATTLDEYQKYFEKDKALERRFQKVMVDEPDTENAISILRGIKEKYETHHKVRIKDEAIIGAVKLSQRYITNRFLPDKAIDLMDEAASKLRMEINSKPEELDVLDRKIMQLEIEIEAIKRENDKDKLKSLNADIAEFKDK
;
A
#
# COMPACT_ATOMS: atom_id res chain seq x y z
N MET A 1 -33.66 -1.52 -6.91
CA MET A 1 -35.09 -1.89 -6.96
C MET A 1 -35.48 -3.01 -5.99
N LEU A 2 -34.73 -4.13 -5.84
CA LEU A 2 -35.03 -5.19 -4.84
C LEU A 2 -34.77 -4.71 -3.38
N PHE A 3 -33.69 -3.94 -3.17
CA PHE A 3 -33.30 -3.36 -1.87
C PHE A 3 -34.44 -2.52 -1.24
N GLU A 4 -35.03 -1.63 -2.03
CA GLU A 4 -36.12 -0.80 -1.53
C GLU A 4 -37.38 -1.57 -1.16
N LYS A 5 -37.68 -2.69 -1.80
CA LYS A 5 -38.87 -3.49 -1.52
C LYS A 5 -38.81 -4.28 -0.21
N ILE A 6 -37.62 -4.85 0.12
CA ILE A 6 -37.45 -5.66 1.34
C ILE A 6 -37.46 -4.78 2.60
N PHE A 7 -36.93 -3.54 2.51
CA PHE A 7 -36.77 -2.64 3.66
C PHE A 7 -37.91 -1.62 3.80
N LYS A 8 -38.57 -1.20 2.70
CA LYS A 8 -39.73 -0.29 2.77
C LYS A 8 -40.91 -0.85 3.55
N LYS A 9 -41.08 -2.16 3.65
CA LYS A 9 -42.17 -2.78 4.44
C LYS A 9 -42.03 -2.63 5.97
N LYS A 10 -40.85 -2.18 6.53
CA LYS A 10 -40.63 -2.03 7.98
C LYS A 10 -39.83 -0.78 8.42
N HIS A 11 -39.92 0.34 7.69
CA HIS A 11 -39.37 1.63 8.13
C HIS A 11 -37.89 1.64 8.62
N MET A 12 -37.02 0.74 8.13
CA MET A 12 -35.57 0.86 8.39
C MET A 12 -34.94 1.77 7.33
N ASN A 13 -34.45 2.92 7.78
CA ASN A 13 -33.74 3.86 6.95
C ASN A 13 -32.23 3.68 7.17
N PHE A 14 -31.51 3.22 6.14
CA PHE A 14 -30.06 3.03 6.19
C PHE A 14 -29.28 4.25 5.71
N ASN A 15 -29.91 5.39 5.44
CA ASN A 15 -29.23 6.61 5.01
C ASN A 15 -28.28 7.15 6.08
N ASN A 16 -28.53 6.82 7.35
CA ASN A 16 -27.68 7.14 8.49
C ASN A 16 -26.65 6.05 8.82
N TYR A 17 -26.41 5.11 7.91
CA TYR A 17 -25.32 4.13 7.99
C TYR A 17 -24.15 4.60 7.12
N THR A 18 -22.92 4.27 7.52
CA THR A 18 -21.76 4.48 6.68
C THR A 18 -21.87 3.66 5.39
N ILE A 19 -21.16 4.06 4.33
CA ILE A 19 -21.16 3.33 3.07
C ILE A 19 -20.77 1.89 3.29
N LYS A 20 -19.74 1.65 4.09
CA LYS A 20 -19.24 0.31 4.41
C LYS A 20 -20.29 -0.53 5.16
N SER A 21 -20.99 0.08 6.12
CA SER A 21 -22.10 -0.59 6.82
C SER A 21 -23.27 -0.93 5.89
N GLN A 22 -23.56 -0.09 4.90
CA GLN A 22 -24.56 -0.37 3.88
C GLN A 22 -24.12 -1.54 2.98
N GLU A 23 -22.86 -1.56 2.54
CA GLU A 23 -22.26 -2.67 1.77
C GLU A 23 -22.33 -4.00 2.53
N VAL A 24 -22.03 -3.97 3.84
CA VAL A 24 -22.17 -5.15 4.71
C VAL A 24 -23.59 -5.69 4.71
N ILE A 25 -24.58 -4.82 4.82
CA ILE A 25 -26.00 -5.23 4.80
C ILE A 25 -26.36 -5.82 3.45
N HIS A 26 -25.90 -5.22 2.35
CA HIS A 26 -26.09 -5.77 1.00
C HIS A 26 -25.43 -7.14 0.83
N LYS A 27 -24.17 -7.28 1.28
CA LYS A 27 -23.45 -8.55 1.18
C LYS A 27 -24.11 -9.64 2.02
N SER A 28 -24.66 -9.28 3.20
CA SER A 28 -25.40 -10.24 4.04
C SER A 28 -26.65 -10.80 3.34
N GLN A 29 -27.32 -9.99 2.52
CA GLN A 29 -28.43 -10.44 1.67
C GLN A 29 -27.97 -11.42 0.60
N SER A 30 -26.89 -11.06 -0.12
CA SER A 30 -26.30 -11.93 -1.14
C SER A 30 -25.87 -13.27 -0.54
N LEU A 31 -25.25 -13.27 0.63
CA LEU A 31 -24.84 -14.47 1.35
C LEU A 31 -26.05 -15.35 1.71
N ALA A 32 -27.12 -14.77 2.27
CA ALA A 32 -28.33 -15.53 2.58
C ALA A 32 -28.93 -16.18 1.32
N GLN A 33 -28.88 -15.50 0.17
CA GLN A 33 -29.32 -16.07 -1.10
C GLN A 33 -28.39 -17.18 -1.60
N GLU A 34 -27.10 -16.99 -1.53
CA GLU A 34 -26.07 -17.98 -1.92
C GLU A 34 -26.21 -19.27 -1.11
N PHE A 35 -26.50 -19.17 0.18
CA PHE A 35 -26.75 -20.33 1.06
C PHE A 35 -28.18 -20.92 0.92
N GLY A 36 -29.07 -20.26 0.20
CA GLY A 36 -30.47 -20.69 0.05
C GLY A 36 -31.35 -20.43 1.28
N HIS A 37 -31.02 -19.43 2.08
CA HIS A 37 -31.78 -19.05 3.27
C HIS A 37 -32.86 -18.01 2.95
N SER A 38 -34.02 -18.12 3.57
CA SER A 38 -35.10 -17.14 3.44
C SER A 38 -35.06 -16.01 4.46
N GLN A 39 -34.18 -16.13 5.45
CA GLN A 39 -34.02 -15.16 6.54
C GLN A 39 -32.54 -14.73 6.68
N ILE A 40 -32.36 -13.43 6.93
CA ILE A 40 -31.02 -12.85 7.21
C ILE A 40 -30.89 -12.81 8.73
N GLU A 41 -29.92 -13.58 9.24
CA GLU A 41 -29.55 -13.66 10.63
C GLU A 41 -28.33 -12.78 10.93
N ASN A 42 -28.01 -12.56 12.21
CA ASN A 42 -26.80 -11.85 12.63
C ASN A 42 -25.50 -12.50 12.12
N GLU A 43 -25.52 -13.81 11.93
CA GLU A 43 -24.41 -14.61 11.39
C GLU A 43 -24.09 -14.21 9.94
N HIS A 44 -25.10 -13.94 9.12
CA HIS A 44 -24.91 -13.44 7.76
C HIS A 44 -24.27 -12.04 7.76
N ILE A 45 -24.73 -11.16 8.67
CA ILE A 45 -24.16 -9.81 8.83
C ILE A 45 -22.71 -9.92 9.28
N PHE A 46 -22.40 -10.75 10.28
CA PHE A 46 -21.05 -10.89 10.77
C PHE A 46 -20.10 -11.51 9.72
N LYS A 47 -20.59 -12.49 8.94
CA LYS A 47 -19.84 -13.04 7.79
C LYS A 47 -19.58 -11.98 6.73
N ALA A 48 -20.59 -11.16 6.42
CA ALA A 48 -20.43 -10.04 5.47
C ALA A 48 -19.40 -9.03 5.97
N ILE A 49 -19.38 -8.71 7.28
CA ILE A 49 -18.36 -7.84 7.87
C ILE A 49 -16.97 -8.43 7.66
N ILE A 50 -16.75 -9.71 7.98
CA ILE A 50 -15.44 -10.37 7.80
C ILE A 50 -14.98 -10.33 6.34
N LEU A 51 -15.92 -10.41 5.38
CA LEU A 51 -15.59 -10.43 3.95
C LEU A 51 -15.32 -9.04 3.36
N ILE A 52 -15.96 -8.00 3.90
CA ILE A 52 -15.88 -6.64 3.36
C ILE A 52 -14.88 -5.79 4.14
N ASP A 53 -14.81 -6.01 5.46
CA ASP A 53 -14.01 -5.15 6.33
C ASP A 53 -12.60 -5.69 6.56
N GLU A 54 -11.63 -4.99 5.97
CA GLU A 54 -10.21 -5.33 6.11
C GLU A 54 -9.54 -4.64 7.32
N ASN A 55 -10.26 -3.80 8.07
CA ASN A 55 -9.65 -2.90 9.06
C ASN A 55 -10.20 -3.07 10.47
N VAL A 56 -11.51 -2.91 10.63
CA VAL A 56 -12.15 -2.88 11.96
C VAL A 56 -12.11 -4.27 12.59
N ILE A 57 -12.63 -5.28 11.89
CA ILE A 57 -12.71 -6.65 12.42
C ILE A 57 -11.35 -7.26 12.69
N PRO A 58 -10.37 -7.28 11.76
CA PRO A 58 -9.06 -7.82 12.04
C PRO A 58 -8.38 -7.14 13.24
N PHE A 59 -8.53 -5.81 13.35
CA PHE A 59 -8.00 -5.07 14.49
C PHE A 59 -8.66 -5.48 15.81
N LEU A 60 -10.01 -5.54 15.85
CA LEU A 60 -10.77 -5.87 17.05
C LEU A 60 -10.46 -7.31 17.52
N LEU A 61 -10.45 -8.28 16.61
CA LEU A 61 -10.13 -9.67 16.94
C LEU A 61 -8.70 -9.83 17.44
N LYS A 62 -7.74 -9.17 16.80
CA LYS A 62 -6.34 -9.18 17.23
C LYS A 62 -6.16 -8.56 18.62
N LYS A 63 -6.80 -7.43 18.91
CA LYS A 63 -6.71 -6.75 20.21
C LYS A 63 -7.38 -7.52 21.34
N THR A 64 -8.40 -8.29 21.04
CA THR A 64 -9.08 -9.16 22.01
C THR A 64 -8.54 -10.58 22.04
N ASN A 65 -7.38 -10.85 21.36
CA ASN A 65 -6.71 -12.14 21.26
C ASN A 65 -7.60 -13.29 20.72
N ILE A 66 -8.51 -12.97 19.80
CA ILE A 66 -9.40 -13.95 19.18
C ILE A 66 -8.79 -14.43 17.86
N ASN A 67 -8.84 -15.75 17.67
CA ASN A 67 -8.38 -16.37 16.43
C ASN A 67 -9.43 -16.19 15.34
N GLU A 68 -9.13 -15.34 14.34
CA GLU A 68 -10.03 -15.02 13.23
C GLU A 68 -10.38 -16.25 12.38
N ASP A 69 -9.43 -17.15 12.12
CA ASP A 69 -9.66 -18.34 11.31
C ASP A 69 -10.59 -19.33 12.01
N LEU A 70 -10.49 -19.43 13.35
CA LEU A 70 -11.40 -20.25 14.13
C LEU A 70 -12.82 -19.68 14.09
N VAL A 71 -12.97 -18.36 14.25
CA VAL A 71 -14.27 -17.67 14.14
C VAL A 71 -14.89 -17.88 12.75
N LYS A 72 -14.10 -17.74 11.68
CA LYS A 72 -14.56 -18.00 10.31
C LYS A 72 -15.08 -19.43 10.13
N LYS A 73 -14.33 -20.42 10.58
CA LYS A 73 -14.73 -21.85 10.47
C LYS A 73 -16.00 -22.16 11.24
N ILE A 74 -16.14 -21.63 12.47
CA ILE A 74 -17.35 -21.85 13.27
C ILE A 74 -18.56 -21.18 12.61
N LEU A 75 -18.37 -19.97 12.11
CA LEU A 75 -19.42 -19.19 11.42
C LEU A 75 -19.89 -19.88 10.14
N ASP A 76 -18.97 -20.44 9.35
CA ASP A 76 -19.32 -21.18 8.14
C ASP A 76 -20.15 -22.43 8.46
N LYS A 77 -19.72 -23.19 9.47
CA LYS A 77 -20.45 -24.37 9.95
C LYS A 77 -21.86 -24.01 10.49
N GLU A 78 -21.98 -22.87 11.17
CA GLU A 78 -23.28 -22.41 11.67
C GLU A 78 -24.21 -22.02 10.52
N LEU A 79 -23.70 -21.27 9.54
CA LEU A 79 -24.48 -20.89 8.34
C LEU A 79 -24.94 -22.12 7.54
N GLU A 80 -24.10 -23.15 7.42
CA GLU A 80 -24.48 -24.40 6.76
C GLU A 80 -25.63 -25.15 7.48
N SER A 81 -25.78 -24.97 8.80
CA SER A 81 -26.80 -25.61 9.63
C SER A 81 -28.20 -25.00 9.50
N PHE A 82 -28.29 -23.78 8.93
CA PHE A 82 -29.56 -23.10 8.79
C PHE A 82 -30.47 -23.75 7.75
N VAL A 83 -31.78 -23.63 7.96
CA VAL A 83 -32.80 -24.24 7.06
C VAL A 83 -32.77 -23.57 5.68
N LYS A 84 -32.56 -24.37 4.64
CA LYS A 84 -32.62 -23.92 3.26
C LYS A 84 -34.05 -23.94 2.73
N VAL A 85 -34.50 -22.83 2.14
CA VAL A 85 -35.87 -22.68 1.62
C VAL A 85 -35.81 -22.09 0.21
N SER A 86 -36.34 -22.82 -0.77
CA SER A 86 -36.40 -22.36 -2.16
C SER A 86 -37.62 -21.48 -2.40
N GLY A 87 -37.45 -20.34 -3.07
CA GLY A 87 -38.55 -19.50 -3.56
C GLY A 87 -39.24 -18.57 -2.55
N ALA A 88 -38.72 -18.46 -1.32
CA ALA A 88 -39.25 -17.51 -0.34
C ALA A 88 -38.65 -16.09 -0.51
N GLU A 89 -39.46 -15.06 -0.27
CA GLU A 89 -38.95 -13.69 -0.17
C GLU A 89 -38.00 -13.56 1.01
N LEU A 90 -36.83 -12.99 0.75
CA LEU A 90 -35.81 -12.75 1.76
C LEU A 90 -36.28 -11.70 2.78
N SER A 91 -36.09 -11.97 4.06
CA SER A 91 -36.50 -11.07 5.15
C SER A 91 -35.47 -11.06 6.29
N LEU A 92 -35.41 -9.95 7.05
CA LEU A 92 -34.65 -9.89 8.29
C LEU A 92 -35.41 -10.61 9.41
N THR A 93 -34.67 -11.37 10.23
CA THR A 93 -35.26 -11.92 11.45
C THR A 93 -35.56 -10.82 12.48
N ARG A 94 -36.44 -11.12 13.42
CA ARG A 94 -36.77 -10.18 14.51
C ARG A 94 -35.51 -9.84 15.34
N GLU A 95 -34.61 -10.80 15.51
CA GLU A 95 -33.36 -10.60 16.27
C GLU A 95 -32.42 -9.70 15.49
N THR A 96 -32.27 -9.90 14.22
CA THR A 96 -31.43 -9.05 13.34
C THR A 96 -31.95 -7.60 13.29
N ILE A 97 -33.26 -7.41 13.22
CA ILE A 97 -33.87 -6.08 13.31
C ILE A 97 -33.55 -5.40 14.65
N LYS A 98 -33.64 -6.14 15.77
CA LYS A 98 -33.25 -5.60 17.09
C LYS A 98 -31.79 -5.23 17.16
N THR A 99 -30.92 -6.06 16.59
CA THR A 99 -29.47 -5.81 16.54
C THR A 99 -29.16 -4.54 15.77
N LEU A 100 -29.73 -4.33 14.60
CA LEU A 100 -29.53 -3.11 13.82
C LEU A 100 -30.09 -1.85 14.50
N ASN A 101 -31.23 -1.98 15.19
CA ASN A 101 -31.75 -0.88 16.01
C ASN A 101 -30.84 -0.57 17.20
N GLU A 102 -30.30 -1.60 17.87
CA GLU A 102 -29.32 -1.40 18.96
C GLU A 102 -28.04 -0.74 18.45
N ALA A 103 -27.54 -1.09 17.25
CA ALA A 103 -26.42 -0.41 16.62
C ALA A 103 -26.67 1.09 16.48
N SER A 104 -27.87 1.49 16.06
CA SER A 104 -28.28 2.90 15.97
C SER A 104 -28.34 3.59 17.33
N ILE A 105 -28.77 2.87 18.39
CA ILE A 105 -28.77 3.39 19.76
C ILE A 105 -27.32 3.56 20.27
N ILE A 106 -26.46 2.62 19.97
CA ILE A 106 -25.04 2.66 20.36
C ILE A 106 -24.38 3.88 19.68
N ALA A 107 -24.57 4.09 18.39
CA ALA A 107 -24.05 5.24 17.66
C ALA A 107 -24.45 6.57 18.32
N LYS A 108 -25.74 6.72 18.63
CA LYS A 108 -26.24 7.91 19.35
C LYS A 108 -25.62 8.09 20.73
N LYS A 109 -25.41 7.02 21.50
CA LYS A 109 -24.73 7.06 22.81
C LYS A 109 -23.25 7.48 22.69
N MET A 110 -22.62 7.14 21.58
CA MET A 110 -21.22 7.55 21.28
C MET A 110 -21.14 8.94 20.63
N SER A 111 -22.29 9.62 20.48
CA SER A 111 -22.40 10.93 19.81
C SER A 111 -21.93 10.90 18.35
N ASP A 112 -22.20 9.80 17.66
CA ASP A 112 -21.90 9.61 16.25
C ASP A 112 -23.13 9.91 15.39
N GLU A 113 -22.91 10.47 14.20
CA GLU A 113 -23.98 10.84 13.25
C GLU A 113 -24.39 9.64 12.38
N PHE A 114 -23.43 8.75 12.11
CA PHE A 114 -23.63 7.57 11.27
C PHE A 114 -23.36 6.27 12.04
N VAL A 115 -24.07 5.22 11.65
CA VAL A 115 -23.88 3.86 12.17
C VAL A 115 -22.76 3.19 11.37
N SER A 116 -21.65 2.92 11.99
CA SER A 116 -20.47 2.25 11.40
C SER A 116 -20.43 0.77 11.73
N VAL A 117 -19.51 0.04 11.10
CA VAL A 117 -19.31 -1.40 11.28
C VAL A 117 -19.11 -1.78 12.74
N GLU A 118 -18.31 -1.02 13.49
CA GLU A 118 -18.04 -1.29 14.90
C GLU A 118 -19.31 -1.16 15.78
N HIS A 119 -20.25 -0.29 15.43
CA HIS A 119 -21.54 -0.23 16.13
C HIS A 119 -22.37 -1.51 15.90
N ILE A 120 -22.33 -2.03 14.66
CA ILE A 120 -22.99 -3.29 14.31
C ILE A 120 -22.34 -4.45 15.08
N VAL A 121 -21.02 -4.50 15.15
CA VAL A 121 -20.26 -5.51 15.93
C VAL A 121 -20.61 -5.45 17.41
N MET A 122 -20.64 -4.25 18.00
CA MET A 122 -21.06 -4.09 19.41
C MET A 122 -22.50 -4.56 19.65
N ALA A 123 -23.39 -4.27 18.72
CA ALA A 123 -24.78 -4.69 18.81
C ALA A 123 -24.93 -6.22 18.65
N ILE A 124 -24.20 -6.83 17.73
CA ILE A 124 -24.15 -8.30 17.56
C ILE A 124 -23.61 -8.93 18.85
N PHE A 125 -22.53 -8.41 19.43
CA PHE A 125 -21.95 -8.94 20.67
C PHE A 125 -22.93 -8.91 21.85
N LYS A 126 -23.83 -7.92 21.89
CA LYS A 126 -24.90 -7.83 22.90
C LYS A 126 -26.10 -8.72 22.62
N SER A 127 -26.26 -9.19 21.37
CA SER A 127 -27.40 -10.02 20.97
C SER A 127 -27.34 -11.43 21.56
N LYS A 128 -28.40 -12.20 21.31
CA LYS A 128 -28.48 -13.63 21.69
C LYS A 128 -28.05 -14.55 20.55
N SER A 129 -27.42 -14.01 19.49
CA SER A 129 -26.97 -14.77 18.34
C SER A 129 -25.88 -15.77 18.70
N LYS A 130 -25.73 -16.80 17.90
CA LYS A 130 -24.71 -17.82 18.09
C LYS A 130 -23.31 -17.22 17.97
N ILE A 131 -23.12 -16.31 17.02
CA ILE A 131 -21.82 -15.63 16.87
C ILE A 131 -21.47 -14.79 18.10
N ALA A 132 -22.45 -14.15 18.75
CA ALA A 132 -22.19 -13.44 20.00
C ALA A 132 -21.71 -14.39 21.12
N GLN A 133 -22.29 -15.60 21.18
CA GLN A 133 -21.84 -16.62 22.12
C GLN A 133 -20.41 -17.09 21.80
N VAL A 134 -20.11 -17.37 20.55
CA VAL A 134 -18.76 -17.77 20.09
C VAL A 134 -17.71 -16.75 20.50
N LEU A 135 -17.97 -15.46 20.28
CA LEU A 135 -17.03 -14.41 20.66
C LEU A 135 -16.79 -14.34 22.18
N LYS A 136 -17.86 -14.55 22.98
CA LYS A 136 -17.78 -14.61 24.46
C LYS A 136 -17.01 -15.84 24.92
N ASP A 137 -17.29 -17.00 24.33
CA ASP A 137 -16.60 -18.27 24.67
C ASP A 137 -15.10 -18.22 24.34
N GLN A 138 -14.72 -17.41 23.32
CA GLN A 138 -13.33 -17.11 22.99
C GLN A 138 -12.69 -16.07 23.94
N GLY A 139 -13.41 -15.58 24.95
CA GLY A 139 -12.90 -14.68 25.98
C GLY A 139 -13.12 -13.19 25.72
N MET A 140 -13.83 -12.79 24.65
CA MET A 140 -14.16 -11.38 24.44
C MET A 140 -15.09 -10.87 25.52
N THR A 141 -14.72 -9.75 26.15
CA THR A 141 -15.62 -9.03 27.05
C THR A 141 -16.12 -7.74 26.43
N GLN A 142 -17.26 -7.24 26.90
CA GLN A 142 -17.78 -5.95 26.44
C GLN A 142 -16.82 -4.78 26.74
N LYS A 143 -16.05 -4.89 27.81
CA LYS A 143 -15.06 -3.89 28.20
C LYS A 143 -13.88 -3.87 27.24
N ASP A 144 -13.37 -5.07 26.87
CA ASP A 144 -12.24 -5.19 25.96
C ASP A 144 -12.63 -4.76 24.53
N LEU A 145 -13.82 -5.16 24.07
CA LEU A 145 -14.35 -4.72 22.77
C LEU A 145 -14.48 -3.19 22.71
N LYS A 146 -15.02 -2.56 23.78
CA LYS A 146 -15.13 -1.11 23.83
C LYS A 146 -13.75 -0.45 23.86
N ALA A 147 -12.82 -0.94 24.66
CA ALA A 147 -11.46 -0.41 24.74
C ALA A 147 -10.74 -0.52 23.36
N ALA A 148 -10.90 -1.64 22.66
CA ALA A 148 -10.35 -1.84 21.33
C ALA A 148 -10.95 -0.86 20.30
N ILE A 149 -12.25 -0.58 20.39
CA ILE A 149 -12.91 0.41 19.51
C ILE A 149 -12.43 1.83 19.84
N ASP A 150 -12.31 2.18 21.10
CA ASP A 150 -11.81 3.49 21.53
C ASP A 150 -10.35 3.71 21.05
N GLU A 151 -9.52 2.66 21.09
CA GLU A 151 -8.15 2.68 20.56
C GLU A 151 -8.13 2.79 19.03
N LEU A 152 -8.99 2.05 18.34
CA LEU A 152 -9.13 2.13 16.87
C LEU A 152 -9.48 3.53 16.40
N ARG A 153 -10.43 4.15 17.09
CA ARG A 153 -10.94 5.48 16.76
C ARG A 153 -10.01 6.62 17.16
N LYS A 154 -9.14 6.42 18.14
CA LYS A 154 -8.23 7.46 18.68
C LYS A 154 -8.96 8.78 18.98
N GLY A 155 -10.18 8.69 19.53
CA GLY A 155 -11.02 9.84 19.85
C GLY A 155 -11.80 10.44 18.67
N ASN A 156 -11.74 9.85 17.48
CA ASN A 156 -12.53 10.31 16.33
C ASN A 156 -13.99 9.88 16.46
N ARG A 157 -14.91 10.74 16.00
CA ARG A 157 -16.33 10.48 15.88
C ARG A 157 -16.68 10.12 14.44
N VAL A 158 -17.75 9.34 14.26
CA VAL A 158 -18.27 8.97 12.95
C VAL A 158 -19.22 10.09 12.47
N THR A 159 -18.66 11.10 11.83
CA THR A 159 -19.38 12.29 11.33
C THR A 159 -19.55 12.30 9.82
N SER A 160 -18.98 11.31 9.11
CA SER A 160 -19.13 11.15 7.67
C SER A 160 -19.51 9.70 7.31
N GLN A 161 -20.06 9.52 6.11
CA GLN A 161 -20.41 8.18 5.62
C GLN A 161 -19.16 7.33 5.30
N ASN A 162 -17.99 7.95 5.13
CA ASN A 162 -16.71 7.28 4.82
C ASN A 162 -15.80 7.18 6.05
N ALA A 163 -16.32 7.32 7.26
CA ALA A 163 -15.51 7.42 8.48
C ALA A 163 -14.57 6.21 8.69
N GLU A 164 -15.00 4.98 8.33
CA GLU A 164 -14.16 3.78 8.47
C GLU A 164 -12.95 3.77 7.51
N GLU A 165 -13.00 4.50 6.40
CA GLU A 165 -11.85 4.66 5.51
C GLU A 165 -10.73 5.45 6.18
N THR A 166 -11.09 6.32 7.14
CA THR A 166 -10.14 7.16 7.87
C THR A 166 -9.44 6.44 9.03
N TYR A 167 -9.87 5.23 9.39
CA TYR A 167 -9.25 4.46 10.46
C TYR A 167 -7.97 3.79 9.99
N ASN A 168 -6.91 3.88 10.82
CA ASN A 168 -5.58 3.34 10.51
C ASN A 168 -5.04 3.82 9.15
N SER A 169 -5.32 5.07 8.78
CA SER A 169 -4.94 5.65 7.49
C SER A 169 -3.44 5.58 7.25
N LEU A 170 -2.65 5.74 8.31
CA LEU A 170 -1.20 5.68 8.21
C LEU A 170 -0.72 4.28 7.79
N SER A 171 -1.32 3.21 8.32
CA SER A 171 -0.95 1.84 7.93
C SER A 171 -1.46 1.43 6.55
N LYS A 172 -2.48 2.11 6.01
CA LYS A 172 -3.02 1.87 4.67
C LYS A 172 -2.25 2.61 3.57
N TYR A 173 -1.85 3.86 3.87
CA TYR A 173 -1.34 4.80 2.89
C TYR A 173 0.11 5.20 3.14
N ALA A 174 0.79 4.55 4.10
CA ALA A 174 2.20 4.79 4.37
C ALA A 174 2.90 3.53 4.89
N ASN A 175 4.14 3.34 4.46
CA ASN A 175 4.99 2.23 4.84
C ASN A 175 5.86 2.63 6.04
N ASN A 176 5.86 1.82 7.10
CA ASN A 176 6.70 2.03 8.27
C ASN A 176 8.14 1.62 7.98
N LEU A 177 9.03 2.58 7.70
CA LEU A 177 10.43 2.31 7.37
C LEU A 177 11.20 1.69 8.54
N ASN A 178 10.88 2.04 9.79
CA ASN A 178 11.54 1.42 10.95
C ASN A 178 11.20 -0.08 11.03
N GLN A 179 9.94 -0.45 10.81
CA GLN A 179 9.55 -1.86 10.80
C GLN A 179 10.18 -2.61 9.62
N MET A 180 10.22 -2.01 8.44
CA MET A 180 10.88 -2.59 7.27
C MET A 180 12.38 -2.77 7.51
N ALA A 181 13.04 -1.81 8.17
CA ALA A 181 14.45 -1.92 8.55
C ALA A 181 14.68 -3.05 9.56
N PHE A 182 13.80 -3.18 10.56
CA PHE A 182 13.85 -4.26 11.55
C PHE A 182 13.66 -5.63 10.91
N ASP A 183 12.73 -5.73 9.96
CA ASP A 183 12.42 -6.97 9.22
C ASP A 183 13.50 -7.30 8.15
N GLY A 184 14.52 -6.47 7.96
CA GLY A 184 15.56 -6.68 6.95
C GLY A 184 15.10 -6.49 5.50
N LYS A 185 13.97 -5.81 5.29
CA LYS A 185 13.39 -5.58 3.95
C LYS A 185 14.01 -4.40 3.21
N LEU A 186 14.71 -3.51 3.92
CA LEU A 186 15.39 -2.38 3.32
C LEU A 186 16.82 -2.73 2.92
N ASP A 187 17.34 -2.01 1.91
CA ASP A 187 18.71 -2.12 1.50
C ASP A 187 19.67 -1.42 2.49
N PRO A 188 20.90 -1.91 2.61
CA PRO A 188 21.92 -1.21 3.39
C PRO A 188 22.27 0.11 2.72
N VAL A 189 22.28 1.19 3.49
CA VAL A 189 22.63 2.53 2.99
C VAL A 189 24.11 2.82 3.24
N ILE A 190 24.83 3.08 2.18
CA ILE A 190 26.29 3.23 2.17
C ILE A 190 26.64 4.62 1.64
N GLY A 191 27.61 5.26 2.24
CA GLY A 191 28.21 6.50 1.73
C GLY A 191 27.38 7.78 1.97
N ARG A 192 26.22 7.73 2.64
CA ARG A 192 25.31 8.88 2.87
C ARG A 192 25.35 9.42 4.31
N ASN A 193 26.49 9.30 4.97
CA ASN A 193 26.64 9.66 6.38
C ASN A 193 26.44 11.15 6.67
N GLU A 194 26.92 12.01 5.78
CA GLU A 194 26.84 13.47 5.96
C GLU A 194 25.40 13.96 5.79
N GLU A 195 24.71 13.48 4.77
CA GLU A 195 23.31 13.82 4.52
C GLU A 195 22.41 13.33 5.66
N ILE A 196 22.57 12.09 6.12
CA ILE A 196 21.83 11.56 7.26
C ILE A 196 22.13 12.35 8.53
N ARG A 197 23.39 12.67 8.79
CA ARG A 197 23.78 13.52 9.93
C ARG A 197 23.11 14.89 9.84
N ARG A 198 23.05 15.46 8.65
CA ARG A 198 22.35 16.75 8.42
C ARG A 198 20.86 16.63 8.66
N LEU A 199 20.21 15.53 8.24
CA LEU A 199 18.81 15.25 8.55
C LEU A 199 18.57 15.22 10.05
N LEU A 200 19.36 14.44 10.80
CA LEU A 200 19.29 14.34 12.26
C LEU A 200 19.41 15.71 12.92
N GLN A 201 20.34 16.54 12.46
CA GLN A 201 20.53 17.88 12.97
C GLN A 201 19.29 18.76 12.73
N ILE A 202 18.70 18.70 11.52
CA ILE A 202 17.52 19.50 11.17
C ILE A 202 16.31 19.03 11.95
N LEU A 203 16.05 17.71 12.03
CA LEU A 203 14.93 17.13 12.78
C LEU A 203 14.98 17.46 14.27
N SER A 204 16.18 17.71 14.82
CA SER A 204 16.37 18.09 16.23
C SER A 204 16.20 19.59 16.48
N ARG A 205 16.01 20.43 15.46
CA ARG A 205 15.83 21.89 15.62
C ARG A 205 14.46 22.21 16.19
N ARG A 206 14.36 23.35 16.86
CA ARG A 206 13.10 23.90 17.37
C ARG A 206 12.21 24.46 16.26
N THR A 207 12.81 25.08 15.26
CA THR A 207 12.12 25.68 14.10
C THR A 207 12.85 25.28 12.83
N LYS A 208 12.18 25.34 11.66
CA LYS A 208 12.71 24.84 10.38
C LYS A 208 13.25 23.40 10.52
N ASN A 209 12.45 22.58 11.18
CA ASN A 209 12.80 21.21 11.55
C ASN A 209 12.32 20.14 10.55
N ASN A 210 11.86 20.57 9.38
CA ASN A 210 11.50 19.68 8.27
C ASN A 210 12.61 19.74 7.21
N PRO A 211 13.43 18.70 7.04
CA PRO A 211 14.39 18.65 5.95
C PRO A 211 13.70 18.39 4.62
N ILE A 212 14.26 18.97 3.55
CA ILE A 212 13.91 18.64 2.18
C ILE A 212 15.17 18.23 1.44
N LEU A 213 15.19 16.98 0.96
CA LEU A 213 16.24 16.40 0.15
C LEU A 213 16.08 16.90 -1.29
N VAL A 214 17.08 17.59 -1.77
CA VAL A 214 17.07 18.18 -3.12
C VAL A 214 18.22 17.60 -3.93
N GLY A 215 17.91 16.93 -5.02
CA GLY A 215 18.91 16.30 -5.87
C GLY A 215 18.26 15.68 -7.11
N GLU A 216 19.07 15.34 -8.08
CA GLU A 216 18.61 14.75 -9.34
C GLU A 216 17.96 13.37 -9.13
N PRO A 217 17.10 12.91 -10.06
CA PRO A 217 16.54 11.57 -10.01
C PRO A 217 17.66 10.51 -9.98
N GLY A 218 17.49 9.46 -9.17
CA GLY A 218 18.48 8.38 -9.08
C GLY A 218 19.69 8.65 -8.21
N THR A 219 19.80 9.82 -7.54
CA THR A 219 20.89 10.09 -6.59
C THR A 219 20.72 9.44 -5.21
N GLY A 220 19.64 8.73 -4.96
CA GLY A 220 19.41 7.97 -3.72
C GLY A 220 18.78 8.79 -2.59
N LYS A 221 17.89 9.75 -2.89
CA LYS A 221 17.16 10.54 -1.88
C LYS A 221 16.32 9.65 -0.94
N THR A 222 15.62 8.67 -1.50
CA THR A 222 14.80 7.72 -0.73
C THR A 222 15.65 6.86 0.19
N ALA A 223 16.82 6.39 -0.29
CA ALA A 223 17.78 5.62 0.51
C ALA A 223 18.27 6.38 1.76
N ILE A 224 18.36 7.71 1.70
CA ILE A 224 18.75 8.52 2.86
C ILE A 224 17.69 8.44 3.97
N ALA A 225 16.41 8.44 3.63
CA ALA A 225 15.33 8.27 4.60
C ALA A 225 15.31 6.84 5.19
N GLU A 226 15.60 5.83 4.38
CA GLU A 226 15.78 4.44 4.82
C GLU A 226 17.00 4.29 5.74
N GLY A 227 18.11 4.94 5.40
CA GLY A 227 19.32 4.99 6.24
C GLY A 227 19.06 5.64 7.60
N LEU A 228 18.21 6.66 7.65
CA LEU A 228 17.78 7.26 8.91
C LEU A 228 16.98 6.26 9.75
N ALA A 229 16.06 5.49 9.13
CA ALA A 229 15.31 4.44 9.82
C ALA A 229 16.24 3.35 10.39
N HIS A 230 17.25 2.92 9.62
CA HIS A 230 18.28 1.98 10.10
C HIS A 230 19.04 2.52 11.32
N ARG A 231 19.41 3.80 11.33
CA ARG A 231 20.11 4.41 12.49
C ARG A 231 19.21 4.52 13.72
N ILE A 232 17.92 4.83 13.54
CA ILE A 232 16.96 4.86 14.66
C ILE A 232 16.86 3.47 15.30
N ILE A 233 16.70 2.42 14.51
CA ILE A 233 16.60 1.04 15.01
C ILE A 233 17.87 0.61 15.76
N ARG A 234 19.05 1.03 15.28
CA ARG A 234 20.34 0.75 15.94
C ARG A 234 20.61 1.63 17.15
N GLY A 235 19.77 2.63 17.41
CA GLY A 235 19.98 3.61 18.48
C GLY A 235 21.07 4.64 18.20
N ASP A 236 21.60 4.69 16.95
CA ASP A 236 22.67 5.63 16.51
C ASP A 236 22.05 6.98 16.09
N VAL A 237 21.29 7.56 17.00
CA VAL A 237 20.61 8.85 16.81
C VAL A 237 20.56 9.62 18.15
N PRO A 238 20.40 10.96 18.13
CA PRO A 238 20.15 11.74 19.35
C PRO A 238 18.94 11.22 20.15
N GLU A 239 18.97 11.41 21.47
CA GLU A 239 17.95 10.90 22.41
C GLU A 239 16.52 11.23 22.01
N ASN A 240 16.31 12.48 21.56
CA ASN A 240 14.98 12.97 21.15
C ASN A 240 14.45 12.34 19.83
N LEU A 241 15.25 11.51 19.16
CA LEU A 241 14.88 10.85 17.91
C LEU A 241 14.80 9.33 18.02
N LYS A 242 15.24 8.71 19.14
CA LYS A 242 15.28 7.25 19.32
C LYS A 242 13.95 6.57 19.21
N GLU A 243 12.88 7.21 19.65
CA GLU A 243 11.52 6.64 19.63
C GLU A 243 10.71 7.08 18.40
N LYS A 244 11.30 7.88 17.52
CA LYS A 244 10.59 8.36 16.33
C LYS A 244 10.40 7.25 15.30
N LYS A 245 9.23 7.26 14.66
CA LYS A 245 8.87 6.34 13.60
C LYS A 245 8.81 7.10 12.27
N ILE A 246 9.49 6.58 11.27
CA ILE A 246 9.47 7.17 9.93
C ILE A 246 8.46 6.37 9.10
N TYR A 247 7.52 7.09 8.51
CA TYR A 247 6.54 6.52 7.58
C TYR A 247 6.72 7.13 6.20
N SER A 248 6.92 6.30 5.20
CA SER A 248 6.98 6.73 3.80
C SER A 248 5.56 6.76 3.23
N LEU A 249 5.11 7.93 2.80
CA LEU A 249 3.79 8.12 2.20
C LEU A 249 3.72 7.43 0.83
N ASP A 250 2.74 6.58 0.64
CA ASP A 250 2.48 5.90 -0.63
C ASP A 250 1.45 6.68 -1.44
N MET A 251 1.92 7.45 -2.41
CA MET A 251 1.07 8.25 -3.29
C MET A 251 0.19 7.36 -4.18
N GLY A 252 0.70 6.19 -4.59
CA GLY A 252 -0.05 5.23 -5.39
C GLY A 252 -1.26 4.70 -4.61
N ALA A 253 -1.06 4.29 -3.36
CA ALA A 253 -2.13 3.81 -2.49
C ALA A 253 -3.17 4.90 -2.17
N LEU A 254 -2.76 6.17 -2.03
CA LEU A 254 -3.68 7.28 -1.81
C LEU A 254 -4.62 7.54 -3.01
N ILE A 255 -4.11 7.36 -4.22
CA ILE A 255 -4.84 7.63 -5.47
C ILE A 255 -5.63 6.39 -5.93
N ALA A 256 -5.11 5.19 -5.69
CA ALA A 256 -5.73 3.95 -6.13
C ALA A 256 -7.19 3.83 -5.65
N GLY A 257 -8.11 3.60 -6.60
CA GLY A 257 -9.54 3.44 -6.31
C GLY A 257 -10.29 4.73 -5.93
N ALA A 258 -9.62 5.88 -5.83
CA ALA A 258 -10.30 7.17 -5.63
C ALA A 258 -11.01 7.59 -6.92
N LYS A 259 -12.35 7.54 -6.92
CA LYS A 259 -13.16 7.92 -8.08
C LYS A 259 -13.31 9.44 -8.21
N PHE A 260 -13.23 10.16 -7.09
CA PHE A 260 -13.41 11.59 -7.01
C PHE A 260 -12.23 12.26 -6.28
N LYS A 261 -11.93 13.50 -6.66
CA LYS A 261 -10.90 14.35 -6.03
C LYS A 261 -11.05 14.42 -4.50
N GLY A 262 -12.28 14.51 -4.00
CA GLY A 262 -12.58 14.59 -2.57
C GLY A 262 -12.13 13.38 -1.76
N GLU A 263 -12.15 12.17 -2.34
CA GLU A 263 -11.74 10.94 -1.64
C GLU A 263 -10.22 10.95 -1.37
N PHE A 264 -9.41 11.35 -2.34
CA PHE A 264 -7.98 11.54 -2.13
C PHE A 264 -7.68 12.57 -1.04
N GLU A 265 -8.35 13.72 -1.09
CA GLU A 265 -8.18 14.77 -0.08
C GLU A 265 -8.56 14.27 1.32
N GLU A 266 -9.62 13.50 1.44
CA GLU A 266 -10.08 12.92 2.71
C GLU A 266 -9.08 11.89 3.26
N ARG A 267 -8.54 11.02 2.40
CA ARG A 267 -7.48 10.06 2.75
C ARG A 267 -6.21 10.77 3.23
N LEU A 268 -5.75 11.78 2.48
CA LEU A 268 -4.58 12.57 2.87
C LEU A 268 -4.81 13.32 4.19
N LYS A 269 -5.97 13.95 4.37
CA LYS A 269 -6.36 14.62 5.64
C LYS A 269 -6.32 13.65 6.81
N SER A 270 -6.80 12.42 6.62
CA SER A 270 -6.80 11.41 7.68
C SER A 270 -5.39 10.96 8.06
N VAL A 271 -4.49 10.76 7.08
CA VAL A 271 -3.07 10.47 7.33
C VAL A 271 -2.41 11.62 8.11
N ILE A 272 -2.58 12.86 7.64
CA ILE A 272 -2.02 14.04 8.31
C ILE A 272 -2.55 14.17 9.74
N LYS A 273 -3.85 13.95 9.95
CA LYS A 273 -4.46 13.98 11.27
C LYS A 273 -3.85 12.92 12.19
N GLU A 274 -3.64 11.71 11.70
CA GLU A 274 -3.03 10.63 12.49
C GLU A 274 -1.57 10.97 12.86
N VAL A 275 -0.79 11.52 11.92
CA VAL A 275 0.57 11.99 12.18
C VAL A 275 0.60 13.13 13.19
N THR A 276 -0.25 14.14 13.05
CA THR A 276 -0.26 15.30 13.96
C THR A 276 -0.73 14.91 15.37
N THR A 277 -1.64 13.95 15.49
CA THR A 277 -2.12 13.45 16.79
C THR A 277 -1.04 12.68 17.56
N SER A 278 0.00 12.18 16.87
CA SER A 278 1.13 11.49 17.51
C SER A 278 2.09 12.41 18.28
N ASN A 279 1.78 13.71 18.40
CA ASN A 279 2.60 14.69 19.11
C ASN A 279 4.07 14.73 18.64
N GLY A 280 4.30 14.45 17.36
CA GLY A 280 5.61 14.48 16.73
C GLY A 280 6.44 13.20 16.90
N ASP A 281 5.84 12.09 17.32
CA ASP A 281 6.50 10.78 17.35
C ASP A 281 6.63 10.16 15.96
N ILE A 282 5.85 10.64 15.03
CA ILE A 282 5.87 10.20 13.65
C ILE A 282 6.49 11.29 12.76
N VAL A 283 7.41 10.87 11.90
CA VAL A 283 8.01 11.68 10.84
C VAL A 283 7.54 11.11 9.51
N LEU A 284 6.86 11.93 8.70
CA LEU A 284 6.34 11.51 7.41
C LEU A 284 7.38 11.79 6.31
N PHE A 285 7.88 10.76 5.67
CA PHE A 285 8.68 10.89 4.46
C PHE A 285 7.76 10.98 3.24
N ILE A 286 7.94 12.01 2.44
CA ILE A 286 7.14 12.28 1.24
C ILE A 286 8.11 12.39 0.07
N ASP A 287 8.15 11.34 -0.73
CA ASP A 287 8.90 11.38 -1.98
C ASP A 287 8.14 12.20 -3.02
N GLU A 288 8.86 12.84 -3.92
CA GLU A 288 8.29 13.76 -4.92
C GLU A 288 7.26 14.74 -4.33
N ILE A 289 7.58 15.33 -3.17
CA ILE A 289 6.68 16.20 -2.40
C ILE A 289 6.10 17.36 -3.24
N HIS A 290 6.76 17.74 -4.32
CA HIS A 290 6.29 18.75 -5.26
C HIS A 290 4.97 18.36 -5.93
N THR A 291 4.67 17.06 -6.09
CA THR A 291 3.41 16.56 -6.65
C THR A 291 2.21 16.95 -5.80
N LEU A 292 2.38 16.99 -4.47
CA LEU A 292 1.36 17.43 -3.53
C LEU A 292 1.22 18.96 -3.45
N ILE A 293 2.29 19.71 -3.75
CA ILE A 293 2.36 21.16 -3.58
C ILE A 293 2.08 21.88 -4.91
N GLY A 294 2.53 21.33 -6.02
CA GLY A 294 2.44 21.94 -7.34
C GLY A 294 1.15 21.66 -8.11
N ALA A 295 0.37 20.74 -7.65
CA ALA A 295 -0.82 20.25 -8.35
C ALA A 295 -1.98 21.29 -8.48
N GLY A 296 -1.88 22.47 -7.85
CA GLY A 296 -2.92 23.50 -7.87
C GLY A 296 -3.04 24.35 -9.16
N ALA A 297 -2.18 24.18 -10.15
CA ALA A 297 -2.10 25.08 -11.30
C ALA A 297 -2.87 24.59 -12.57
N GLY A 298 -3.52 23.43 -12.56
CA GLY A 298 -4.30 22.90 -13.68
C GLY A 298 -5.75 22.55 -13.32
N GLN A 299 -6.67 22.65 -14.26
CA GLN A 299 -8.05 22.17 -14.08
C GLN A 299 -8.02 20.65 -13.80
N GLY A 300 -8.31 20.26 -12.56
CA GLY A 300 -8.31 18.86 -12.11
C GLY A 300 -7.14 18.46 -11.21
N ALA A 301 -6.19 19.34 -10.93
CA ALA A 301 -5.04 19.05 -10.08
C ALA A 301 -5.42 18.92 -8.59
N LEU A 302 -4.74 18.00 -7.91
CA LEU A 302 -4.95 17.69 -6.49
C LEU A 302 -4.45 18.85 -5.62
N ASP A 303 -5.33 19.53 -4.89
CA ASP A 303 -4.95 20.67 -4.02
C ASP A 303 -4.52 20.19 -2.62
N ALA A 304 -3.56 19.27 -2.59
CA ALA A 304 -2.98 18.75 -1.36
C ALA A 304 -2.17 19.81 -0.58
N ALA A 305 -1.73 20.86 -1.26
CA ALA A 305 -1.00 21.96 -0.63
C ALA A 305 -1.82 22.63 0.48
N ASN A 306 -3.11 22.82 0.27
CA ASN A 306 -4.00 23.44 1.26
C ASN A 306 -4.23 22.55 2.49
N ILE A 307 -3.97 21.24 2.38
CA ILE A 307 -4.05 20.30 3.51
C ILE A 307 -2.74 20.32 4.30
N LEU A 308 -1.59 20.29 3.61
CA LEU A 308 -0.27 20.20 4.22
C LEU A 308 0.19 21.54 4.84
N LYS A 309 -0.02 22.65 4.15
CA LYS A 309 0.45 23.99 4.58
C LYS A 309 0.02 24.38 5.99
N PRO A 310 -1.25 24.21 6.41
CA PRO A 310 -1.66 24.55 7.77
C PRO A 310 -0.94 23.73 8.85
N ALA A 311 -0.82 22.41 8.66
CA ALA A 311 -0.16 21.51 9.62
C ALA A 311 1.36 21.81 9.71
N LEU A 312 2.01 22.07 8.58
CA LEU A 312 3.41 22.52 8.52
C LEU A 312 3.57 23.90 9.16
N ALA A 313 2.66 24.84 8.90
CA ALA A 313 2.71 26.19 9.43
C ALA A 313 2.61 26.22 10.95
N ARG A 314 1.76 25.38 11.54
CA ARG A 314 1.64 25.25 13.01
C ARG A 314 2.77 24.44 13.64
N GLY A 315 3.60 23.74 12.84
CA GLY A 315 4.66 22.88 13.34
C GLY A 315 4.15 21.54 13.92
N GLU A 316 2.91 21.19 13.61
CA GLU A 316 2.25 19.96 14.06
C GLU A 316 2.70 18.75 13.23
N LEU A 317 3.00 18.99 11.94
CA LEU A 317 3.50 17.95 11.03
C LEU A 317 5.02 17.99 10.97
N ARG A 318 5.64 16.86 11.24
CA ARG A 318 7.07 16.61 10.96
C ARG A 318 7.18 15.82 9.68
N ALA A 319 7.92 16.37 8.72
CA ALA A 319 8.07 15.77 7.41
C ALA A 319 9.50 15.84 6.89
N ILE A 320 9.90 14.83 6.13
CA ILE A 320 11.08 14.81 5.28
C ILE A 320 10.55 14.81 3.86
N GLY A 321 10.84 15.85 3.08
CA GLY A 321 10.49 15.91 1.67
C GLY A 321 11.64 15.45 0.79
N ALA A 322 11.35 14.92 -0.40
CA ALA A 322 12.34 14.71 -1.45
C ALA A 322 11.81 15.31 -2.76
N THR A 323 12.69 15.94 -3.54
CA THR A 323 12.36 16.60 -4.80
C THR A 323 13.61 16.84 -5.65
N THR A 324 13.44 17.26 -6.90
CA THR A 324 14.55 17.74 -7.75
C THR A 324 14.86 19.21 -7.50
N LEU A 325 15.99 19.70 -8.04
CA LEU A 325 16.38 21.10 -7.89
C LEU A 325 15.41 22.05 -8.62
N ASP A 326 15.02 21.69 -9.84
CA ASP A 326 14.10 22.49 -10.65
C ASP A 326 12.70 22.63 -9.99
N GLU A 327 12.21 21.53 -9.43
CA GLU A 327 10.91 21.50 -8.75
C GLU A 327 10.96 22.24 -7.41
N TYR A 328 12.11 22.14 -6.69
CA TYR A 328 12.31 22.91 -5.48
C TYR A 328 12.24 24.43 -5.75
N GLN A 329 12.94 24.90 -6.80
CA GLN A 329 12.90 26.29 -7.21
C GLN A 329 11.52 26.73 -7.67
N LYS A 330 10.81 25.88 -8.39
CA LYS A 330 9.50 26.18 -8.94
C LYS A 330 8.41 26.27 -7.88
N TYR A 331 8.41 25.38 -6.89
CA TYR A 331 7.29 25.18 -5.97
C TYR A 331 7.60 25.60 -4.53
N PHE A 332 8.86 25.48 -4.05
CA PHE A 332 9.23 25.78 -2.66
C PHE A 332 9.80 27.17 -2.47
N GLU A 333 10.72 27.60 -3.30
CA GLU A 333 11.34 28.93 -3.18
C GLU A 333 10.35 30.07 -3.41
N LYS A 334 9.34 29.84 -4.22
CA LYS A 334 8.29 30.83 -4.48
C LYS A 334 7.26 30.92 -3.36
N ASP A 335 7.11 29.89 -2.54
CA ASP A 335 6.18 29.85 -1.41
C ASP A 335 6.88 30.17 -0.09
N LYS A 336 6.81 31.41 0.33
CA LYS A 336 7.44 31.89 1.58
C LYS A 336 7.01 31.13 2.84
N ALA A 337 5.83 30.51 2.84
CA ALA A 337 5.35 29.74 3.99
C ALA A 337 6.08 28.40 4.08
N LEU A 338 6.29 27.73 2.95
CA LEU A 338 7.03 26.47 2.87
C LEU A 338 8.53 26.69 3.06
N GLU A 339 9.11 27.71 2.43
CA GLU A 339 10.52 28.08 2.57
C GLU A 339 10.94 28.28 4.04
N ARG A 340 10.06 28.89 4.84
CA ARG A 340 10.30 29.11 6.28
C ARG A 340 10.18 27.84 7.13
N ARG A 341 9.65 26.75 6.59
CA ARG A 341 9.41 25.48 7.32
C ARG A 341 10.35 24.38 6.94
N PHE A 342 10.80 24.38 5.69
CA PHE A 342 11.75 23.38 5.19
C PHE A 342 13.18 23.91 5.22
N GLN A 343 14.11 22.99 5.48
CA GLN A 343 15.55 23.24 5.38
C GLN A 343 16.13 22.34 4.30
N LYS A 344 16.71 22.96 3.28
CA LYS A 344 17.32 22.26 2.14
C LYS A 344 18.53 21.43 2.57
N VAL A 345 18.62 20.22 2.07
CA VAL A 345 19.75 19.29 2.12
C VAL A 345 20.04 18.85 0.70
N MET A 346 21.20 19.21 0.19
CA MET A 346 21.61 18.80 -1.16
C MET A 346 22.01 17.33 -1.14
N VAL A 347 21.61 16.62 -2.18
CA VAL A 347 21.91 15.21 -2.42
C VAL A 347 22.56 15.10 -3.79
N ASP A 348 23.87 15.23 -3.79
CA ASP A 348 24.64 15.20 -5.01
C ASP A 348 24.86 13.77 -5.52
N GLU A 349 25.18 13.63 -6.81
CA GLU A 349 25.60 12.37 -7.40
C GLU A 349 26.86 11.86 -6.65
N PRO A 350 26.89 10.60 -6.19
CA PRO A 350 28.08 10.06 -5.54
C PRO A 350 29.24 9.97 -6.54
N ASP A 351 30.46 10.17 -6.06
CA ASP A 351 31.65 9.91 -6.85
C ASP A 351 31.79 8.42 -7.21
N THR A 352 32.72 8.11 -8.10
CA THR A 352 32.95 6.76 -8.59
C THR A 352 33.26 5.75 -7.48
N GLU A 353 34.07 6.16 -6.46
CA GLU A 353 34.47 5.28 -5.37
C GLU A 353 33.31 4.97 -4.43
N ASN A 354 32.53 5.99 -4.10
CA ASN A 354 31.31 5.84 -3.30
C ASN A 354 30.26 5.02 -4.04
N ALA A 355 30.08 5.23 -5.35
CA ALA A 355 29.17 4.44 -6.16
C ALA A 355 29.55 2.95 -6.20
N ILE A 356 30.85 2.63 -6.38
CA ILE A 356 31.34 1.24 -6.29
C ILE A 356 31.05 0.64 -4.92
N SER A 357 31.27 1.41 -3.84
CA SER A 357 31.00 0.95 -2.47
C SER A 357 29.51 0.67 -2.24
N ILE A 358 28.62 1.51 -2.81
CA ILE A 358 27.17 1.30 -2.77
C ILE A 358 26.79 -0.01 -3.48
N LEU A 359 27.27 -0.21 -4.70
CA LEU A 359 26.95 -1.42 -5.46
C LEU A 359 27.48 -2.69 -4.78
N ARG A 360 28.67 -2.63 -4.17
CA ARG A 360 29.22 -3.73 -3.36
C ARG A 360 28.30 -4.09 -2.19
N GLY A 361 27.71 -3.10 -1.56
CA GLY A 361 26.84 -3.31 -0.42
C GLY A 361 25.47 -3.92 -0.76
N ILE A 362 24.96 -3.65 -1.96
CA ILE A 362 23.68 -4.21 -2.41
C ILE A 362 23.84 -5.50 -3.25
N LYS A 363 25.04 -5.81 -3.69
CA LYS A 363 25.40 -6.93 -4.57
C LYS A 363 24.72 -8.24 -4.18
N GLU A 364 24.80 -8.64 -2.91
CA GLU A 364 24.30 -9.94 -2.43
C GLU A 364 22.79 -10.13 -2.68
N LYS A 365 22.01 -9.06 -2.61
CA LYS A 365 20.57 -9.11 -2.92
C LYS A 365 20.31 -9.39 -4.39
N TYR A 366 21.09 -8.78 -5.30
CA TYR A 366 21.00 -9.02 -6.74
C TYR A 366 21.48 -10.41 -7.11
N GLU A 367 22.58 -10.90 -6.51
CA GLU A 367 23.06 -12.27 -6.67
C GLU A 367 22.00 -13.30 -6.26
N THR A 368 21.34 -13.04 -5.13
CA THR A 368 20.27 -13.91 -4.61
C THR A 368 19.04 -13.89 -5.50
N HIS A 369 18.65 -12.71 -5.99
CA HIS A 369 17.47 -12.54 -6.86
C HIS A 369 17.66 -13.24 -8.21
N HIS A 370 18.77 -12.94 -8.89
CA HIS A 370 19.05 -13.49 -10.22
C HIS A 370 19.69 -14.89 -10.18
N LYS A 371 20.13 -15.36 -9.00
CA LYS A 371 20.85 -16.63 -8.82
C LYS A 371 22.10 -16.70 -9.71
N VAL A 372 22.80 -15.58 -9.85
CA VAL A 372 24.06 -15.44 -10.56
C VAL A 372 25.12 -14.83 -9.65
N ARG A 373 26.38 -15.10 -9.93
CA ARG A 373 27.49 -14.51 -9.18
C ARG A 373 27.99 -13.25 -9.89
N ILE A 374 28.02 -12.11 -9.19
CA ILE A 374 28.51 -10.85 -9.71
C ILE A 374 29.95 -10.64 -9.24
N LYS A 375 30.90 -10.56 -10.16
CA LYS A 375 32.30 -10.30 -9.84
C LYS A 375 32.52 -8.82 -9.51
N ASP A 376 33.59 -8.53 -8.76
CA ASP A 376 33.93 -7.14 -8.40
C ASP A 376 34.30 -6.29 -9.63
N GLU A 377 34.97 -6.92 -10.62
CA GLU A 377 35.27 -6.25 -11.89
C GLU A 377 33.99 -5.82 -12.64
N ALA A 378 32.91 -6.60 -12.52
CA ALA A 378 31.62 -6.25 -13.12
C ALA A 378 30.99 -5.03 -12.44
N ILE A 379 31.12 -4.92 -11.12
CA ILE A 379 30.66 -3.74 -10.35
C ILE A 379 31.45 -2.49 -10.78
N ILE A 380 32.77 -2.59 -10.80
CA ILE A 380 33.65 -1.49 -11.24
C ILE A 380 33.34 -1.11 -12.70
N GLY A 381 33.12 -2.11 -13.56
CA GLY A 381 32.72 -1.93 -14.96
C GLY A 381 31.38 -1.22 -15.07
N ALA A 382 30.36 -1.65 -14.33
CA ALA A 382 29.03 -1.04 -14.33
C ALA A 382 29.08 0.45 -13.96
N VAL A 383 29.83 0.82 -12.92
CA VAL A 383 29.96 2.22 -12.52
C VAL A 383 30.71 3.04 -13.58
N LYS A 384 31.87 2.57 -14.03
CA LYS A 384 32.70 3.32 -15.00
C LYS A 384 32.03 3.45 -16.37
N LEU A 385 31.42 2.38 -16.87
CA LEU A 385 30.75 2.40 -18.18
C LEU A 385 29.47 3.22 -18.13
N SER A 386 28.65 3.09 -17.09
CA SER A 386 27.44 3.91 -16.95
C SER A 386 27.79 5.40 -16.82
N GLN A 387 28.85 5.75 -16.08
CA GLN A 387 29.29 7.14 -15.96
C GLN A 387 29.78 7.72 -17.32
N ARG A 388 30.45 6.90 -18.15
CA ARG A 388 30.99 7.32 -19.43
C ARG A 388 29.95 7.41 -20.55
N TYR A 389 29.01 6.47 -20.59
CA TYR A 389 28.09 6.29 -21.73
C TYR A 389 26.65 6.67 -21.44
N ILE A 390 26.22 6.67 -20.15
CA ILE A 390 24.85 7.07 -19.77
C ILE A 390 24.91 8.46 -19.16
N THR A 391 24.70 9.49 -19.98
CA THR A 391 24.88 10.90 -19.60
C THR A 391 23.60 11.56 -19.10
N ASN A 392 22.43 10.98 -19.38
CA ASN A 392 21.11 11.52 -19.03
C ASN A 392 20.56 10.96 -17.69
N ARG A 393 21.34 10.16 -16.97
CA ARG A 393 20.99 9.58 -15.66
C ARG A 393 22.15 9.71 -14.69
N PHE A 394 21.89 9.57 -13.39
CA PHE A 394 22.84 9.82 -12.32
C PHE A 394 23.22 8.54 -11.57
N LEU A 395 24.42 8.52 -11.00
CA LEU A 395 24.85 7.49 -10.07
C LEU A 395 24.09 7.62 -8.72
N PRO A 396 23.84 6.55 -7.99
CA PRO A 396 24.23 5.16 -8.32
C PRO A 396 23.23 4.45 -9.24
N ASP A 397 22.04 5.00 -9.49
CA ASP A 397 20.90 4.37 -10.15
C ASP A 397 21.27 3.78 -11.52
N LYS A 398 21.91 4.56 -12.40
CA LYS A 398 22.33 4.08 -13.74
C LYS A 398 23.30 2.89 -13.70
N ALA A 399 24.12 2.79 -12.66
CA ALA A 399 25.04 1.67 -12.51
C ALA A 399 24.36 0.44 -11.90
N ILE A 400 23.40 0.65 -11.02
CA ILE A 400 22.54 -0.40 -10.46
C ILE A 400 21.73 -1.03 -11.58
N ASP A 401 21.05 -0.22 -12.41
CA ASP A 401 20.28 -0.69 -13.55
C ASP A 401 21.14 -1.51 -14.53
N LEU A 402 22.35 -1.03 -14.84
CA LEU A 402 23.24 -1.75 -15.73
C LEU A 402 23.67 -3.11 -15.15
N MET A 403 23.89 -3.18 -13.84
CA MET A 403 24.23 -4.42 -13.14
C MET A 403 23.02 -5.38 -13.12
N ASP A 404 21.83 -4.86 -12.87
CA ASP A 404 20.58 -5.62 -12.82
C ASP A 404 20.22 -6.22 -14.20
N GLU A 405 20.29 -5.40 -15.24
CA GLU A 405 20.04 -5.80 -16.62
C GLU A 405 21.03 -6.89 -17.08
N ALA A 406 22.32 -6.70 -16.79
CA ALA A 406 23.34 -7.70 -17.14
C ALA A 406 23.14 -9.03 -16.39
N ALA A 407 22.77 -8.99 -15.11
CA ALA A 407 22.48 -10.17 -14.31
C ALA A 407 21.21 -10.90 -14.80
N SER A 408 20.18 -10.14 -15.16
CA SER A 408 18.93 -10.65 -15.74
C SER A 408 19.18 -11.36 -17.07
N LYS A 409 19.96 -10.72 -17.97
CA LYS A 409 20.35 -11.30 -19.26
C LYS A 409 21.10 -12.62 -19.07
N LEU A 410 22.13 -12.63 -18.21
CA LEU A 410 22.91 -13.84 -17.91
C LEU A 410 22.03 -14.95 -17.34
N ARG A 411 21.08 -14.62 -16.45
CA ARG A 411 20.14 -15.59 -15.91
C ARG A 411 19.25 -16.20 -16.98
N MET A 412 18.80 -15.39 -17.94
CA MET A 412 18.00 -15.84 -19.06
C MET A 412 18.81 -16.78 -19.97
N GLU A 413 20.07 -16.44 -20.26
CA GLU A 413 20.98 -17.28 -21.05
C GLU A 413 21.26 -18.63 -20.38
N ILE A 414 21.43 -18.66 -19.04
CA ILE A 414 21.63 -19.91 -18.28
C ILE A 414 20.40 -20.81 -18.32
N ASN A 415 19.20 -20.24 -18.31
CA ASN A 415 17.94 -20.99 -18.26
C ASN A 415 17.33 -21.29 -19.65
N SER A 416 17.82 -20.66 -20.69
CA SER A 416 17.32 -20.77 -22.07
C SER A 416 18.39 -21.36 -22.98
N LYS A 417 18.00 -21.82 -24.16
CA LYS A 417 18.98 -22.09 -25.23
C LYS A 417 19.75 -20.81 -25.54
N PRO A 418 21.04 -20.91 -25.90
CA PRO A 418 21.78 -19.76 -26.41
C PRO A 418 21.00 -19.01 -27.50
N GLU A 419 21.10 -17.68 -27.51
CA GLU A 419 20.34 -16.81 -28.44
C GLU A 419 20.51 -17.24 -29.91
N GLU A 420 21.71 -17.67 -30.27
CA GLU A 420 22.02 -18.18 -31.60
C GLU A 420 21.22 -19.42 -31.97
N LEU A 421 21.08 -20.36 -31.01
CA LEU A 421 20.27 -21.57 -31.20
C LEU A 421 18.76 -21.26 -31.24
N ASP A 422 18.28 -20.32 -30.42
CA ASP A 422 16.86 -19.92 -30.43
C ASP A 422 16.48 -19.26 -31.75
N VAL A 423 17.36 -18.43 -32.31
CA VAL A 423 17.17 -17.83 -33.64
C VAL A 423 17.11 -18.88 -34.74
N LEU A 424 17.98 -19.89 -34.67
CA LEU A 424 17.97 -20.99 -35.64
C LEU A 424 16.71 -21.85 -35.51
N ASP A 425 16.31 -22.20 -34.28
CA ASP A 425 15.09 -22.97 -34.03
C ASP A 425 13.84 -22.22 -34.54
N ARG A 426 13.76 -20.90 -34.35
CA ARG A 426 12.63 -20.09 -34.88
C ARG A 426 12.60 -20.05 -36.40
N LYS A 427 13.77 -19.95 -37.04
CA LYS A 427 13.84 -20.03 -38.52
C LYS A 427 13.43 -21.39 -39.03
N ILE A 428 13.87 -22.50 -38.38
CA ILE A 428 13.46 -23.85 -38.73
C ILE A 428 11.94 -23.99 -38.58
N MET A 429 11.38 -23.54 -37.47
CA MET A 429 9.92 -23.59 -37.25
C MET A 429 9.14 -22.79 -38.31
N GLN A 430 9.63 -21.61 -38.69
CA GLN A 430 9.02 -20.80 -39.77
C GLN A 430 9.02 -21.55 -41.09
N LEU A 431 10.16 -22.16 -41.48
CA LEU A 431 10.28 -22.93 -42.71
C LEU A 431 9.40 -24.19 -42.67
N GLU A 432 9.28 -24.86 -41.52
CA GLU A 432 8.37 -26.01 -41.32
C GLU A 432 6.91 -25.60 -41.56
N ILE A 433 6.49 -24.44 -41.05
CA ILE A 433 5.15 -23.91 -41.33
C ILE A 433 4.95 -23.59 -42.79
N GLU A 434 5.95 -23.01 -43.48
CA GLU A 434 5.89 -22.72 -44.89
C GLU A 434 5.80 -24.02 -45.73
N ILE A 435 6.55 -25.08 -45.35
CA ILE A 435 6.46 -26.40 -45.97
C ILE A 435 5.05 -26.99 -45.87
N GLU A 436 4.44 -26.90 -44.70
CA GLU A 436 3.05 -27.37 -44.49
C GLU A 436 2.03 -26.61 -45.35
N ALA A 437 2.24 -25.30 -45.54
CA ALA A 437 1.38 -24.50 -46.42
C ALA A 437 1.56 -24.90 -47.91
N ILE A 438 2.82 -25.07 -48.37
CA ILE A 438 3.13 -25.36 -49.79
C ILE A 438 2.81 -26.82 -50.15
N LYS A 439 2.86 -27.78 -49.20
CA LYS A 439 2.35 -29.14 -49.42
C LYS A 439 0.91 -29.17 -49.94
N ARG A 440 0.08 -28.22 -49.53
CA ARG A 440 -1.31 -28.10 -50.00
C ARG A 440 -1.40 -27.55 -51.41
N GLU A 441 -0.38 -26.84 -51.88
CA GLU A 441 -0.32 -26.26 -53.21
C GLU A 441 0.38 -27.16 -54.24
N ASN A 442 0.99 -28.29 -53.85
CA ASN A 442 1.70 -29.28 -54.70
C ASN A 442 2.91 -28.72 -55.46
N ASP A 443 3.56 -27.68 -55.04
CA ASP A 443 4.77 -27.10 -55.63
C ASP A 443 6.02 -27.90 -55.18
N LYS A 444 6.44 -28.86 -56.01
CA LYS A 444 7.56 -29.78 -55.71
C LYS A 444 8.94 -29.13 -55.68
N ASP A 445 9.15 -28.09 -56.49
CA ASP A 445 10.44 -27.42 -56.59
C ASP A 445 10.69 -26.53 -55.37
N LYS A 446 9.68 -25.83 -54.94
CA LYS A 446 9.72 -25.00 -53.72
C LYS A 446 9.83 -25.81 -52.45
N LEU A 447 9.17 -26.97 -52.37
CA LEU A 447 9.34 -27.92 -51.29
C LEU A 447 10.76 -28.46 -51.16
N LYS A 448 11.44 -28.72 -52.31
CA LYS A 448 12.81 -29.19 -52.31
C LYS A 448 13.80 -28.13 -51.82
N SER A 449 13.61 -26.86 -52.20
CA SER A 449 14.44 -25.76 -51.73
C SER A 449 14.28 -25.55 -50.22
N LEU A 450 13.06 -25.46 -49.70
CA LEU A 450 12.80 -25.25 -48.28
C LEU A 450 13.33 -26.38 -47.40
N ASN A 451 13.26 -27.64 -47.87
CA ASN A 451 13.86 -28.77 -47.14
C ASN A 451 15.40 -28.71 -47.12
N ALA A 452 16.03 -28.17 -48.17
CA ALA A 452 17.47 -27.95 -48.19
C ALA A 452 17.88 -26.85 -47.22
N ASP A 453 17.10 -25.76 -47.14
CA ASP A 453 17.33 -24.65 -46.19
C ASP A 453 17.20 -25.13 -44.73
N ILE A 454 16.19 -25.96 -44.42
CA ILE A 454 16.05 -26.58 -43.09
C ILE A 454 17.24 -27.47 -42.74
N ALA A 455 17.71 -28.28 -43.70
CA ALA A 455 18.88 -29.17 -43.45
C ALA A 455 20.12 -28.29 -43.15
N GLU A 456 20.35 -27.21 -43.87
CA GLU A 456 21.47 -26.27 -43.61
C GLU A 456 21.38 -25.64 -42.23
N PHE A 457 20.20 -25.23 -41.79
CA PHE A 457 20.03 -24.65 -40.43
C PHE A 457 20.12 -25.68 -39.31
N LYS A 458 19.81 -26.95 -39.57
CA LYS A 458 19.98 -28.04 -38.59
C LYS A 458 21.43 -28.50 -38.47
N ASP A 459 22.24 -28.27 -39.49
CA ASP A 459 23.69 -28.60 -39.48
C ASP A 459 24.54 -27.49 -38.84
N LYS A 460 24.02 -26.26 -38.79
CA LYS A 460 24.63 -25.13 -38.07
C LYS A 460 24.36 -25.18 -36.57
#